data_b2056ec4698b3fe473fe27b754d37fff
#
_entry.id   b2056ec4698b3fe473fe27b754d37fff
#
_cell.length_a   1.000
_cell.length_b   1.000
_cell.length_c   1.000
_cell.angle_alpha   90.00
_cell.angle_beta   90.00
_cell.angle_gamma   90.00
#
_symmetry.space_group_name_H-M   'P 1'
#
loop_
_entity.id
_entity.type
_entity.pdbx_description
1 polymer ?
#
loop_
_entity_poly.entity_id
_entity_poly.type
_entity_poly.pdbx_seq_one_letter_code
_entity_poly.pdbx_strand_id
1 'polypeptide(L)' 'VFEKGPAASLTGPIARGDIETVVGHLTAAHDVSEHVGRQFKLMAEATTIRAGREEDLRRWK' A
#
# COMPACT_ATOMS: atom_id res chain seq x y z
N VAL A 1 -12.08 7.97 -0.47
CA VAL A 1 -11.02 7.05 -0.83
C VAL A 1 -10.89 5.92 0.18
N PHE A 2 -11.07 6.23 1.44
CA PHE A 2 -10.91 5.25 2.51
C PHE A 2 -12.23 4.87 3.18
N GLU A 3 -13.30 4.78 2.41
CA GLU A 3 -14.60 4.44 2.95
C GLU A 3 -14.60 3.12 3.71
N LYS A 4 -13.84 2.15 3.20
CA LYS A 4 -13.72 0.83 3.82
C LYS A 4 -12.37 0.64 4.50
N GLY A 5 -11.65 1.74 4.68
CA GLY A 5 -10.34 1.72 5.30
C GLY A 5 -9.21 1.57 4.30
N PRO A 6 -7.98 1.96 4.68
CA PRO A 6 -6.82 1.90 3.79
C PRO A 6 -6.50 0.51 3.28
N ALA A 7 -6.69 -0.51 4.10
CA ALA A 7 -6.42 -1.89 3.70
C ALA A 7 -7.30 -2.32 2.53
N ALA A 8 -8.58 -1.94 2.57
CA ALA A 8 -9.52 -2.31 1.51
C ALA A 8 -9.16 -1.65 0.18
N SER A 9 -8.68 -0.40 0.22
CA SER A 9 -8.32 0.31 -1.00
C SER A 9 -7.05 -0.23 -1.66
N LEU A 10 -6.22 -0.97 -0.92
CA LEU A 10 -4.98 -1.53 -1.42
C LEU A 10 -5.06 -2.99 -1.81
N THR A 11 -6.06 -3.73 -1.31
CA THR A 11 -6.14 -5.17 -1.51
C THR A 11 -6.15 -5.55 -2.99
N GLY A 12 -6.97 -4.89 -3.79
CA GLY A 12 -7.04 -5.16 -5.23
C GLY A 12 -5.75 -4.88 -5.96
N PRO A 13 -5.19 -3.67 -5.87
CA PRO A 13 -3.93 -3.35 -6.53
C PRO A 13 -2.77 -4.26 -6.11
N ILE A 14 -2.66 -4.56 -4.82
CA ILE A 14 -1.59 -5.42 -4.34
C ILE A 14 -1.74 -6.84 -4.90
N ALA A 15 -2.94 -7.39 -4.90
CA ALA A 15 -3.18 -8.73 -5.40
C ALA A 15 -2.88 -8.84 -6.90
N ARG A 16 -3.09 -7.75 -7.66
CA ARG A 16 -2.80 -7.72 -9.09
C ARG A 16 -1.34 -7.38 -9.41
N GLY A 17 -0.56 -7.00 -8.41
CA GLY A 17 0.80 -6.53 -8.64
C GLY A 17 0.86 -5.16 -9.29
N ASP A 18 -0.14 -4.33 -9.06
CA ASP A 18 -0.23 -2.98 -9.62
C ASP A 18 0.61 -2.01 -8.81
N ILE A 19 1.91 -2.04 -9.05
CA ILE A 19 2.89 -1.29 -8.27
C ILE A 19 2.67 0.22 -8.35
N GLU A 20 2.34 0.73 -9.52
CA GLU A 20 2.13 2.16 -9.69
C GLU A 20 1.00 2.69 -8.82
N THR A 21 -0.10 1.95 -8.75
CA THR A 21 -1.22 2.34 -7.91
C THR A 21 -0.85 2.30 -6.44
N VAL A 22 -0.13 1.26 -6.00
CA VAL A 22 0.31 1.15 -4.61
C VAL A 22 1.23 2.31 -4.24
N VAL A 23 2.21 2.60 -5.07
CA VAL A 23 3.15 3.70 -4.83
C VAL A 23 2.42 5.04 -4.80
N GLY A 24 1.45 5.23 -5.68
CA GLY A 24 0.63 6.44 -5.70
C GLY A 24 -0.12 6.65 -4.40
N HIS A 25 -0.71 5.59 -3.86
CA HIS A 25 -1.41 5.67 -2.57
C HIS A 25 -0.44 5.98 -1.42
N LEU A 26 0.75 5.36 -1.44
CA LEU A 26 1.75 5.62 -0.41
C LEU A 26 2.22 7.07 -0.46
N THR A 27 2.45 7.60 -1.64
CA THR A 27 2.86 9.00 -1.82
C THR A 27 1.77 9.94 -1.30
N ALA A 28 0.51 9.68 -1.63
CA ALA A 28 -0.60 10.49 -1.17
C ALA A 28 -0.71 10.48 0.36
N ALA A 29 -0.50 9.32 0.98
CA ALA A 29 -0.54 9.20 2.43
C ALA A 29 0.58 10.01 3.09
N HIS A 30 1.78 9.99 2.51
CA HIS A 30 2.89 10.80 3.01
C HIS A 30 2.63 12.29 2.88
N ASP A 31 1.91 12.70 1.82
CA ASP A 31 1.54 14.10 1.65
C ASP A 31 0.60 14.58 2.75
N VAL A 32 -0.21 13.70 3.32
CA VAL A 32 -1.09 14.04 4.45
C VAL A 32 -0.23 14.27 5.70
N SER A 33 0.60 13.30 6.04
CA SER A 33 1.58 13.45 7.12
C SER A 33 2.55 12.28 7.06
N GLU A 34 3.77 12.51 7.59
CA GLU A 34 4.76 11.46 7.65
C GLU A 34 4.28 10.28 8.49
N HIS A 35 3.57 10.57 9.57
CA HIS A 35 3.04 9.53 10.45
C HIS A 35 2.01 8.64 9.73
N VAL A 36 1.08 9.27 9.01
CA VAL A 36 0.06 8.55 8.24
C VAL A 36 0.73 7.72 7.14
N GLY A 37 1.70 8.29 6.45
CA GLY A 37 2.43 7.58 5.41
C GLY A 37 3.13 6.33 5.92
N ARG A 38 3.75 6.43 7.10
CA ARG A 38 4.45 5.30 7.70
C ARG A 38 3.49 4.18 8.08
N GLN A 39 2.36 4.53 8.67
CA GLN A 39 1.35 3.53 9.04
C GLN A 39 0.77 2.86 7.81
N PHE A 40 0.50 3.63 6.78
CA PHE A 40 -0.05 3.13 5.53
C PHE A 40 0.93 2.15 4.88
N LYS A 41 2.21 2.49 4.88
CA LYS A 41 3.26 1.64 4.32
C LYS A 41 3.34 0.30 5.04
N LEU A 42 3.34 0.31 6.37
CA LEU A 42 3.39 -0.92 7.15
C LEU A 42 2.20 -1.82 6.84
N MET A 43 1.03 -1.23 6.74
CA MET A 43 -0.17 -1.98 6.41
C MET A 43 -0.10 -2.56 5.00
N ALA A 44 0.40 -1.77 4.05
CA ALA A 44 0.54 -2.22 2.68
C ALA A 44 1.54 -3.37 2.57
N GLU A 45 2.64 -3.31 3.33
CA GLU A 45 3.61 -4.39 3.36
C GLU A 45 2.99 -5.67 3.90
N ALA A 46 2.25 -5.57 4.99
CA ALA A 46 1.58 -6.73 5.58
C ALA A 46 0.57 -7.35 4.60
N THR A 47 -0.17 -6.52 3.90
CA THR A 47 -1.13 -6.99 2.91
C THR A 47 -0.42 -7.69 1.75
N THR A 48 0.70 -7.15 1.31
CA THR A 48 1.49 -7.73 0.24
C THR A 48 2.00 -9.12 0.60
N ILE A 49 2.51 -9.27 1.82
CA ILE A 49 2.99 -10.56 2.31
C ILE A 49 1.84 -11.55 2.39
N ARG A 50 0.69 -11.13 2.89
CA ARG A 50 -0.48 -11.98 3.02
C ARG A 50 -0.99 -12.45 1.65
N ALA A 51 -0.83 -11.62 0.63
CA ALA A 51 -1.23 -11.96 -0.73
C ALA A 51 -0.20 -12.84 -1.45
N GLY A 52 0.91 -13.16 -0.82
CA GLY A 52 1.97 -13.96 -1.43
C GLY A 52 2.80 -13.20 -2.44
N ARG A 53 2.87 -11.87 -2.31
CA ARG A 53 3.58 -11.03 -3.26
C ARG A 53 4.75 -10.28 -2.63
N GLU A 54 5.43 -10.90 -1.71
CA GLU A 54 6.53 -10.28 -0.97
C GLU A 54 7.61 -9.72 -1.88
N GLU A 55 7.86 -10.36 -3.00
CA GLU A 55 8.89 -9.89 -3.95
C GLU A 55 8.56 -8.52 -4.53
N ASP A 56 7.28 -8.13 -4.55
CA ASP A 56 6.87 -6.83 -5.04
C ASP A 56 7.31 -5.71 -4.10
N LEU A 57 7.60 -6.04 -2.84
CA LEU A 57 8.07 -5.04 -1.87
C LEU A 57 9.33 -4.33 -2.34
N ARG A 58 10.15 -5.00 -3.12
CA ARG A 58 11.38 -4.41 -3.65
C ARG A 58 11.10 -3.32 -4.67
N ARG A 59 9.97 -3.41 -5.34
CA ARG A 59 9.62 -2.49 -6.42
C ARG A 59 9.13 -1.13 -5.94
N TRP A 60 8.56 -1.10 -4.74
CA TRP A 60 8.03 0.16 -4.22
C TRP A 60 8.84 0.72 -3.07
N LYS A 61 10.06 0.27 -2.96
CA LYS A 61 11.05 0.91 -2.11
C LYS A 61 11.99 1.74 -2.96
#